data_6c68d39ac74e1ceb0b9e5a1e0f649d50
#
_entry.id   6c68d39ac74e1ceb0b9e5a1e0f649d50
#
_cell.length_a   1.000
_cell.length_b   1.000
_cell.length_c   1.000
_cell.angle_alpha   90.00
_cell.angle_beta   90.00
_cell.angle_gamma   90.00
#
_symmetry.space_group_name_H-M   'P 1'
#
loop_
_entity.id
_entity.type
_entity.pdbx_description
1 polymer ?
#
loop_
_entity_poly.entity_id
_entity_poly.type
_entity_poly.pdbx_seq_one_letter_code
_entity_poly.pdbx_strand_id
1 'polypeptide(L)'
;MANFLDTTVDELIENFEFLGDWEERFAYLIELGKKLPPLDESEMIEENRVHGCQATVWLRMLPISGEPLAFEIRADADAFIVKGLIAVLLLVYSGRTAQQITATDCTGTFARLGLDKH
;
A
#
# COMPACT_ATOMS: atom_id res chain seq x y z
N MET A 1 14.17 -2.46 -6.65
CA MET A 1 13.08 -3.37 -6.27
C MET A 1 11.97 -3.31 -7.30
N ALA A 2 11.47 -4.46 -7.69
CA ALA A 2 10.40 -4.51 -8.68
C ALA A 2 9.08 -4.04 -8.06
N ASN A 3 8.32 -3.29 -8.85
CA ASN A 3 6.99 -2.85 -8.46
C ASN A 3 6.01 -4.02 -8.68
N PHE A 4 5.48 -4.58 -7.62
CA PHE A 4 4.62 -5.76 -7.70
C PHE A 4 3.29 -5.51 -8.43
N LEU A 5 2.87 -4.24 -8.51
CA LEU A 5 1.65 -3.86 -9.23
C LEU A 5 1.92 -3.53 -10.70
N ASP A 6 3.18 -3.39 -11.07
CA ASP A 6 3.60 -3.00 -12.41
C ASP A 6 2.91 -1.72 -12.88
N THR A 7 2.72 -0.77 -11.96
CA THR A 7 2.07 0.50 -12.21
C THR A 7 2.68 1.59 -11.34
N THR A 8 2.35 2.84 -11.63
CA THR A 8 2.80 4.00 -10.86
C THR A 8 1.61 4.67 -10.16
N VAL A 9 1.91 5.55 -9.21
CA VAL A 9 0.87 6.34 -8.54
C VAL A 9 0.07 7.16 -9.54
N ASP A 10 0.74 7.76 -10.53
CA ASP A 10 0.06 8.57 -11.56
C ASP A 10 -0.87 7.72 -12.42
N GLU A 11 -0.43 6.52 -12.82
CA GLU A 11 -1.29 5.59 -13.57
C GLU A 11 -2.48 5.13 -12.73
N LEU A 12 -2.27 4.90 -11.44
CA LEU A 12 -3.33 4.53 -10.52
C LEU A 12 -4.40 5.63 -10.46
N ILE A 13 -3.97 6.89 -10.36
CA ILE A 13 -4.87 8.04 -10.32
C ILE A 13 -5.65 8.15 -11.63
N GLU A 14 -4.98 7.99 -12.77
CA GLU A 14 -5.63 8.01 -14.08
C GLU A 14 -6.68 6.91 -14.19
N ASN A 15 -6.36 5.71 -13.72
CA ASN A 15 -7.31 4.59 -13.75
C ASN A 15 -8.53 4.88 -12.86
N PHE A 16 -8.32 5.49 -11.70
CA PHE A 16 -9.41 5.89 -10.83
C PHE A 16 -10.32 6.93 -11.47
N GLU A 17 -9.73 7.91 -12.15
CA GLU A 17 -10.50 8.95 -12.85
C GLU A 17 -11.31 8.35 -13.99
N PHE A 18 -10.76 7.35 -14.68
CA PHE A 18 -11.44 6.65 -15.75
C PHE A 18 -12.65 5.86 -15.24
N LEU A 19 -12.54 5.24 -14.05
CA LEU A 19 -13.64 4.51 -13.44
C LEU A 19 -14.66 5.51 -12.87
N GLY A 20 -15.88 5.47 -13.38
CA GLY A 20 -16.86 6.53 -13.12
C GLY A 20 -17.54 6.48 -11.77
N ASP A 21 -17.64 5.32 -11.13
CA ASP A 21 -18.36 5.19 -9.86
C ASP A 21 -17.53 4.47 -8.82
N TRP A 22 -17.97 4.57 -7.57
CA TRP A 22 -17.23 4.03 -6.43
C TRP A 22 -17.30 2.51 -6.34
N GLU A 23 -18.35 1.90 -6.85
CA GLU A 23 -18.45 0.45 -6.90
C GLU A 23 -17.33 -0.13 -7.78
N GLU A 24 -17.10 0.47 -8.94
CA GLU A 24 -16.00 0.06 -9.82
C GLU A 24 -14.63 0.35 -9.20
N ARG A 25 -14.50 1.49 -8.51
CA ARG A 25 -13.24 1.87 -7.85
C ARG A 25 -12.91 0.93 -6.71
N PHE A 26 -13.90 0.52 -5.91
CA PHE A 26 -13.68 -0.45 -4.84
C PHE A 26 -13.29 -1.83 -5.42
N ALA A 27 -13.96 -2.25 -6.50
CA ALA A 27 -13.58 -3.49 -7.16
C ALA A 27 -12.13 -3.44 -7.67
N TYR A 28 -11.72 -2.30 -8.20
CA TYR A 28 -10.34 -2.10 -8.64
C TYR A 28 -9.35 -2.19 -7.48
N LEU A 29 -9.67 -1.57 -6.34
CA LEU A 29 -8.83 -1.66 -5.14
C LEU A 29 -8.72 -3.10 -4.64
N ILE A 30 -9.80 -3.86 -4.65
CA ILE A 30 -9.79 -5.26 -4.25
C ILE A 30 -8.87 -6.06 -5.18
N GLU A 31 -8.92 -5.79 -6.48
CA GLU A 31 -8.02 -6.46 -7.43
C GLU A 31 -6.56 -6.10 -7.18
N LEU A 32 -6.26 -4.85 -6.84
CA LEU A 32 -4.92 -4.45 -6.44
C LEU A 32 -4.46 -5.21 -5.19
N GLY A 33 -5.36 -5.36 -4.23
CA GLY A 33 -5.07 -6.07 -3.00
C GLY A 33 -4.73 -7.55 -3.24
N LYS A 34 -5.36 -8.15 -4.23
CA LYS A 34 -5.07 -9.54 -4.60
C LYS A 34 -3.66 -9.73 -5.16
N LYS A 35 -3.07 -8.67 -5.70
CA LYS A 35 -1.70 -8.69 -6.22
C LYS A 35 -0.67 -8.45 -5.14
N LEU A 36 -1.09 -8.07 -3.93
CA LEU A 36 -0.19 -7.82 -2.82
C LEU A 36 0.53 -9.12 -2.44
N PRO A 37 1.87 -9.14 -2.41
CA PRO A 37 2.58 -10.35 -2.00
C PRO A 37 2.21 -10.70 -0.56
N PRO A 38 1.75 -11.94 -0.29
CA PRO A 38 1.35 -12.31 1.06
C PRO A 38 2.55 -12.40 2.00
N LEU A 39 2.28 -12.14 3.28
CA LEU A 39 3.26 -12.42 4.33
C LEU A 39 3.20 -13.90 4.70
N ASP A 40 4.35 -14.48 5.08
CA ASP A 40 4.37 -15.81 5.66
C ASP A 40 3.70 -15.77 7.04
N GLU A 41 3.14 -16.90 7.47
CA GLU A 41 2.55 -17.01 8.81
C GLU A 41 3.55 -16.62 9.90
N SER A 42 4.84 -16.91 9.70
CA SER A 42 5.90 -16.54 10.64
C SER A 42 6.06 -15.04 10.80
N GLU A 43 5.59 -14.25 9.83
CA GLU A 43 5.64 -12.79 9.85
C GLU A 43 4.35 -12.17 10.39
N MET A 44 3.28 -12.94 10.49
CA MET A 44 1.98 -12.50 11.01
C MET A 44 1.92 -12.65 12.52
N ILE A 45 2.83 -11.94 13.20
CA ILE A 45 3.00 -12.02 14.65
C ILE A 45 2.65 -10.66 15.27
N GLU A 46 2.45 -10.66 16.58
CA GLU A 46 2.00 -9.47 17.31
C GLU A 46 2.97 -8.30 17.15
N GLU A 47 4.29 -8.55 17.08
CA GLU A 47 5.29 -7.50 16.90
C GLU A 47 5.11 -6.74 15.59
N ASN A 48 4.53 -7.37 14.58
CA ASN A 48 4.30 -6.76 13.26
C ASN A 48 2.89 -6.23 13.09
N ARG A 49 2.04 -6.40 14.09
CA ARG A 49 0.64 -5.98 14.00
C ARG A 49 0.50 -4.47 14.13
N VAL A 50 -0.32 -3.89 13.26
CA VAL A 50 -0.67 -2.47 13.31
C VAL A 50 -1.94 -2.35 14.16
N HIS A 51 -1.84 -1.67 15.30
CA HIS A 51 -2.95 -1.49 16.23
C HIS A 51 -3.80 -0.28 15.84
N GLY A 52 -5.05 -0.29 16.28
CA GLY A 52 -5.99 0.80 16.00
C GLY A 52 -6.81 0.61 14.73
N CYS A 53 -6.63 -0.50 14.03
CA CYS A 53 -7.43 -0.85 12.86
C CYS A 53 -8.54 -1.81 13.25
N GLN A 54 -9.70 -1.73 12.58
CA GLN A 54 -10.78 -2.70 12.78
C GLN A 54 -10.42 -4.06 12.16
N ALA A 55 -9.80 -4.03 10.98
CA ALA A 55 -9.24 -5.22 10.36
C ALA A 55 -7.90 -5.56 11.01
N THR A 56 -7.49 -6.83 10.92
CA THR A 56 -6.17 -7.23 11.36
C THR A 56 -5.18 -6.92 10.25
N VAL A 57 -4.16 -6.12 10.57
CA VAL A 57 -3.14 -5.65 9.62
C VAL A 57 -1.77 -5.95 10.21
N TRP A 58 -0.87 -6.49 9.39
CA TRP A 58 0.53 -6.71 9.74
C TRP A 58 1.41 -5.92 8.79
N LEU A 59 2.50 -5.35 9.32
CA LEU A 59 3.44 -4.56 8.53
C LEU A 59 4.86 -4.88 8.97
N ARG A 60 5.74 -4.99 7.98
CA ARG A 60 7.15 -5.24 8.22
C ARG A 60 8.00 -4.40 7.28
N MET A 61 9.04 -3.76 7.82
CA MET A 61 9.99 -2.99 7.02
C MET A 61 11.31 -3.74 6.98
N LEU A 62 11.84 -3.94 5.77
CA LEU A 62 13.09 -4.66 5.53
C LEU A 62 14.10 -3.73 4.87
N PRO A 63 15.32 -3.61 5.40
CA PRO A 63 16.32 -2.75 4.76
C PRO A 63 16.79 -3.35 3.42
N ILE A 64 16.99 -2.47 2.46
CA ILE A 64 17.57 -2.81 1.16
C ILE A 64 18.97 -2.23 1.14
N SER A 65 19.96 -3.06 0.79
CA SER A 65 21.36 -2.61 0.72
C SER A 65 21.53 -1.43 -0.22
N GLY A 66 22.32 -0.43 0.20
CA GLY A 66 22.60 0.72 -0.63
C GLY A 66 22.95 1.95 0.18
N GLU A 67 23.31 3.01 -0.52
CA GLU A 67 23.65 4.31 0.04
C GLU A 67 22.87 5.39 -0.73
N PRO A 68 21.87 6.05 -0.11
CA PRO A 68 21.36 5.85 1.25
C PRO A 68 20.53 4.57 1.39
N LEU A 69 20.39 4.11 2.61
CA LEU A 69 19.62 2.90 2.92
C LEU A 69 18.15 3.10 2.60
N ALA A 70 17.58 2.21 1.80
CA ALA A 70 16.16 2.20 1.48
C ALA A 70 15.46 1.05 2.20
N PHE A 71 14.13 1.04 2.17
CA PHE A 71 13.34 0.03 2.85
C PHE A 71 12.30 -0.57 1.90
N GLU A 72 12.21 -1.90 1.94
CA GLU A 72 11.07 -2.60 1.37
C GLU A 72 10.02 -2.73 2.47
N ILE A 73 8.79 -2.34 2.15
CA ILE A 73 7.67 -2.46 3.08
C ILE A 73 6.83 -3.64 2.63
N ARG A 74 6.60 -4.58 3.53
CA ARG A 74 5.73 -5.73 3.30
C ARG A 74 4.59 -5.65 4.30
N ALA A 75 3.39 -5.89 3.82
CA ALA A 75 2.20 -5.82 4.67
C ALA A 75 1.13 -6.76 4.16
N ASP A 76 0.22 -7.12 5.04
CA ASP A 76 -0.92 -7.96 4.70
C ASP A 76 -2.07 -7.63 5.65
N ALA A 77 -3.25 -8.11 5.32
CA ALA A 77 -4.44 -7.88 6.13
C ALA A 77 -5.44 -9.01 5.90
N ASP A 78 -6.43 -9.10 6.77
CA ASP A 78 -7.47 -10.13 6.69
C ASP A 78 -8.70 -9.71 5.87
N ALA A 79 -8.72 -8.48 5.34
CA ALA A 79 -9.81 -7.98 4.51
C ALA A 79 -9.30 -7.52 3.16
N PHE A 80 -9.99 -7.87 2.07
CA PHE A 80 -9.53 -7.57 0.71
C PHE A 80 -9.49 -6.08 0.40
N ILE A 81 -10.48 -5.29 0.89
CA ILE A 81 -10.45 -3.86 0.65
C ILE A 81 -9.28 -3.19 1.37
N VAL A 82 -8.94 -3.67 2.57
CA VAL A 82 -7.78 -3.16 3.31
C VAL A 82 -6.49 -3.53 2.59
N LYS A 83 -6.40 -4.73 2.01
CA LYS A 83 -5.26 -5.10 1.17
C LYS A 83 -5.10 -4.16 -0.01
N GLY A 84 -6.20 -3.72 -0.61
CA GLY A 84 -6.17 -2.74 -1.69
C GLY A 84 -5.61 -1.40 -1.26
N LEU A 85 -6.03 -0.92 -0.10
CA LEU A 85 -5.51 0.33 0.47
C LEU A 85 -4.03 0.21 0.80
N ILE A 86 -3.62 -0.94 1.33
CA ILE A 86 -2.21 -1.23 1.60
C ILE A 86 -1.41 -1.20 0.30
N ALA A 87 -1.94 -1.77 -0.78
CA ALA A 87 -1.26 -1.75 -2.07
C ALA A 87 -0.97 -0.33 -2.54
N VAL A 88 -1.92 0.60 -2.36
CA VAL A 88 -1.72 2.02 -2.67
C VAL A 88 -0.60 2.60 -1.81
N LEU A 89 -0.61 2.34 -0.51
CA LEU A 89 0.45 2.82 0.39
C LEU A 89 1.82 2.29 -0.01
N LEU A 90 1.91 1.02 -0.40
CA LEU A 90 3.19 0.44 -0.82
C LEU A 90 3.70 1.06 -2.10
N LEU A 91 2.82 1.46 -3.03
CA LEU A 91 3.25 2.20 -4.22
C LEU A 91 3.89 3.53 -3.83
N VAL A 92 3.38 4.18 -2.79
CA VAL A 92 3.89 5.48 -2.34
C VAL A 92 5.22 5.33 -1.59
N TYR A 93 5.34 4.33 -0.73
CA TYR A 93 6.41 4.28 0.27
C TYR A 93 7.45 3.19 0.07
N SER A 94 7.11 2.04 -0.52
CA SER A 94 8.04 0.92 -0.59
C SER A 94 9.22 1.22 -1.52
N GLY A 95 10.39 0.73 -1.14
CA GLY A 95 11.61 0.91 -1.92
C GLY A 95 12.28 2.27 -1.73
N ARG A 96 11.81 3.08 -0.78
CA ARG A 96 12.34 4.43 -0.55
C ARG A 96 13.21 4.47 0.70
N THR A 97 14.04 5.52 0.79
CA THR A 97 14.85 5.76 1.98
C THR A 97 13.99 6.29 3.13
N ALA A 98 14.51 6.21 4.36
CA ALA A 98 13.81 6.75 5.53
C ALA A 98 13.51 8.24 5.34
N GLN A 99 14.44 9.01 4.78
CA GLN A 99 14.24 10.43 4.53
C GLN A 99 13.12 10.65 3.51
N GLN A 100 13.08 9.85 2.44
CA GLN A 100 12.02 9.94 1.43
C GLN A 100 10.66 9.57 2.00
N ILE A 101 10.61 8.54 2.85
CA ILE A 101 9.36 8.10 3.49
C ILE A 101 8.81 9.22 4.38
N THR A 102 9.65 9.83 5.22
CA THR A 102 9.21 10.90 6.12
C THR A 102 8.85 12.18 5.36
N ALA A 103 9.47 12.42 4.21
CA ALA A 103 9.18 13.60 3.39
C ALA A 103 7.95 13.44 2.52
N THR A 104 7.46 12.22 2.32
CA THR A 104 6.30 11.93 1.45
C THR A 104 5.03 11.90 2.28
N ASP A 105 4.03 12.68 1.87
CA ASP A 105 2.73 12.71 2.50
C ASP A 105 1.71 11.99 1.61
N CYS A 106 1.20 10.85 2.06
CA CYS A 106 0.22 10.09 1.30
C CYS A 106 -1.17 10.74 1.30
N THR A 107 -1.41 11.72 2.18
CA THR A 107 -2.71 12.40 2.26
C THR A 107 -3.10 13.01 0.92
N GLY A 108 -2.15 13.63 0.23
CA GLY A 108 -2.39 14.20 -1.09
C GLY A 108 -2.79 13.15 -2.12
N THR A 109 -2.14 11.99 -2.09
CA THR A 109 -2.46 10.89 -2.98
C THR A 109 -3.88 10.37 -2.72
N PHE A 110 -4.23 10.13 -1.46
CA PHE A 110 -5.58 9.68 -1.11
C PHE A 110 -6.64 10.71 -1.47
N ALA A 111 -6.34 12.01 -1.30
CA ALA A 111 -7.26 13.07 -1.70
C ALA A 111 -7.50 13.06 -3.20
N ARG A 112 -6.45 12.88 -4.01
CA ARG A 112 -6.57 12.81 -5.47
C ARG A 112 -7.37 11.59 -5.91
N LEU A 113 -7.31 10.50 -5.15
CA LEU A 113 -8.10 9.30 -5.40
C LEU A 113 -9.52 9.42 -4.83
N GLY A 114 -9.78 10.43 -4.02
CA GLY A 114 -11.07 10.61 -3.34
C GLY A 114 -11.26 9.69 -2.15
N LEU A 115 -10.22 8.98 -1.72
CA LEU A 115 -10.32 8.00 -0.64
C LEU A 115 -10.41 8.64 0.74
N ASP A 116 -10.03 9.91 0.86
CA ASP A 116 -10.13 10.64 2.12
C ASP A 116 -11.57 10.88 2.56
N LYS A 117 -12.54 10.68 1.65
CA LYS A 117 -13.98 10.87 1.91
C LYS A 117 -14.75 9.56 1.94
N HIS A 118 -14.10 8.47 1.66
CA HIS A 118 -14.70 7.16 1.58
C HIS A 118 -13.80 6.15 2.29
#